data_4293d27704855a1b377975d5caaf34e9
#
_entry.id   4293d27704855a1b377975d5caaf34e9
#
_cell.length_a   1.000
_cell.length_b   1.000
_cell.length_c   1.000
_cell.angle_alpha   90.00
_cell.angle_beta   90.00
_cell.angle_gamma   90.00
#
_symmetry.space_group_name_H-M   'P 1'
#
loop_
_entity.id
_entity.type
_entity.pdbx_description
1 polymer ?
#
loop_
_entity_poly.entity_id
_entity_poly.type
_entity_poly.pdbx_seq_one_letter_code
_entity_poly.pdbx_strand_id
1 'polypeptide(L)'
;MKKALLSLLFVPALGITQNIPQYYNSIDFSQPKNIVKQQVEYAIKNGHKGITYNDVWSILQRADEDPENKDNVLLIYGYTTPNSDTRTHRSRSKKALGKGGSPEGKWNREHVFAKSLGTPPLVTKKGDAGTDAHNLRAADVRWNSRRNNRAFTNGSGESDIIGTDWYPGDEWKGDVARIIMYMYVRYGNRTQPNNIGAGGNSDFNIKDMPDIFLKWNIEDPVSDFERKRNEEIFRSQNNRNPFIDNPYLATLIWGGGKAEDTWGIDPLSTNDVFSSKANELHLYPSTPSANENIKVSEKVNSVHIFSIDGRLVSTQTKATDNFNAPAQQGIYIVKMLTEANNKSVSKKIIVK
;
A
#
# COMPACT_ATOMS: atom_id res chain seq x y z
N MET A 1 -9.17 38.59 -51.27
CA MET A 1 -9.71 37.87 -50.11
C MET A 1 -8.81 36.64 -49.83
N LYS A 2 -7.90 36.70 -48.87
CA LYS A 2 -7.02 35.58 -48.48
C LYS A 2 -7.74 34.78 -47.42
N LYS A 3 -8.04 33.51 -47.72
CA LYS A 3 -8.60 32.56 -46.76
C LYS A 3 -7.45 32.05 -45.87
N ALA A 4 -7.50 32.37 -44.58
CA ALA A 4 -6.61 31.77 -43.59
C ALA A 4 -7.10 30.35 -43.27
N LEU A 5 -6.27 29.36 -43.52
CA LEU A 5 -6.50 27.95 -43.14
C LEU A 5 -6.05 27.79 -41.69
N LEU A 6 -7.01 27.64 -40.80
CA LEU A 6 -6.74 27.33 -39.38
C LEU A 6 -6.48 25.85 -39.26
N SER A 7 -5.19 25.45 -39.16
CA SER A 7 -4.80 24.08 -38.91
C SER A 7 -5.01 23.76 -37.43
N LEU A 8 -6.01 22.95 -37.12
CA LEU A 8 -6.22 22.41 -35.79
C LEU A 8 -5.13 21.34 -35.54
N LEU A 9 -4.11 21.69 -34.78
CA LEU A 9 -3.12 20.73 -34.28
C LEU A 9 -3.79 19.84 -33.21
N PHE A 10 -4.13 18.64 -33.61
CA PHE A 10 -4.55 17.59 -32.69
C PHE A 10 -3.29 17.14 -31.91
N VAL A 11 -3.10 17.62 -30.70
CA VAL A 11 -2.10 17.08 -29.77
C VAL A 11 -2.73 15.83 -29.16
N PRO A 12 -2.21 14.63 -29.43
CA PRO A 12 -2.68 13.44 -28.73
C PRO A 12 -2.34 13.61 -27.25
N ALA A 13 -3.35 13.69 -26.40
CA ALA A 13 -3.16 13.51 -24.97
C ALA A 13 -2.58 12.10 -24.78
N LEU A 14 -1.30 12.01 -24.45
CA LEU A 14 -0.68 10.77 -23.98
C LEU A 14 -1.34 10.46 -22.64
N GLY A 15 -2.43 9.70 -22.70
CA GLY A 15 -3.08 9.17 -21.52
C GLY A 15 -2.07 8.31 -20.74
N ILE A 16 -1.84 8.68 -19.49
CA ILE A 16 -1.16 7.80 -18.53
C ILE A 16 -2.02 6.55 -18.47
N THR A 17 -1.51 5.41 -18.94
CA THR A 17 -2.22 4.14 -18.82
C THR A 17 -2.23 3.75 -17.35
N GLN A 18 -3.35 3.96 -16.69
CA GLN A 18 -3.60 3.42 -15.36
C GLN A 18 -3.63 1.89 -15.45
N ASN A 19 -2.85 1.23 -14.61
CA ASN A 19 -2.76 -0.23 -14.61
C ASN A 19 -3.74 -0.84 -13.58
N ILE A 20 -5.01 -0.45 -13.67
CA ILE A 20 -6.05 -0.85 -12.73
C ILE A 20 -6.51 -2.28 -13.04
N PRO A 21 -6.43 -3.23 -12.10
CA PRO A 21 -6.94 -4.59 -12.31
C PRO A 21 -8.44 -4.59 -12.59
N GLN A 22 -8.90 -5.55 -13.40
CA GLN A 22 -10.31 -5.68 -13.79
C GLN A 22 -11.27 -5.72 -12.59
N TYR A 23 -10.84 -6.25 -11.47
CA TYR A 23 -11.64 -6.28 -10.23
C TYR A 23 -12.07 -4.88 -9.75
N TYR A 24 -11.31 -3.84 -10.08
CA TYR A 24 -11.51 -2.46 -9.63
C TYR A 24 -11.89 -1.49 -10.76
N ASN A 25 -12.12 -1.95 -11.99
CA ASN A 25 -12.37 -1.08 -13.13
C ASN A 25 -13.73 -0.34 -13.10
N SER A 26 -14.61 -0.67 -12.14
CA SER A 26 -15.84 0.08 -11.87
C SER A 26 -15.63 1.30 -10.96
N ILE A 27 -14.42 1.53 -10.44
CA ILE A 27 -14.11 2.63 -9.54
C ILE A 27 -13.56 3.81 -10.32
N ASP A 28 -14.18 4.97 -10.14
CA ASP A 28 -13.68 6.24 -10.65
C ASP A 28 -12.84 6.95 -9.57
N PHE A 29 -11.53 6.83 -9.68
CA PHE A 29 -10.56 7.40 -8.73
C PHE A 29 -10.43 8.93 -8.82
N SER A 30 -11.06 9.58 -9.82
CA SER A 30 -11.10 11.04 -9.92
C SER A 30 -12.17 11.69 -9.04
N GLN A 31 -13.07 10.89 -8.49
CA GLN A 31 -14.16 11.35 -7.63
C GLN A 31 -13.66 11.84 -6.26
N PRO A 32 -14.47 12.62 -5.52
CA PRO A 32 -14.19 12.98 -4.13
C PRO A 32 -13.89 11.73 -3.26
N LYS A 33 -12.98 11.88 -2.33
CA LYS A 33 -12.43 10.77 -1.49
C LYS A 33 -13.49 9.91 -0.82
N ASN A 34 -14.57 10.52 -0.32
CA ASN A 34 -15.70 9.81 0.28
C ASN A 34 -16.45 8.96 -0.75
N ILE A 35 -16.54 9.39 -2.01
CA ILE A 35 -17.17 8.62 -3.09
C ILE A 35 -16.24 7.47 -3.50
N VAL A 36 -14.93 7.72 -3.63
CA VAL A 36 -13.96 6.64 -3.88
C VAL A 36 -14.06 5.59 -2.79
N LYS A 37 -14.08 5.97 -1.50
CA LYS A 37 -14.24 5.03 -0.38
C LYS A 37 -15.50 4.18 -0.52
N GLN A 38 -16.65 4.78 -0.89
CA GLN A 38 -17.91 4.05 -1.11
C GLN A 38 -17.83 3.08 -2.31
N GLN A 39 -17.17 3.48 -3.41
CA GLN A 39 -16.98 2.62 -4.57
C GLN A 39 -16.05 1.43 -4.24
N VAL A 40 -14.98 1.66 -3.47
CA VAL A 40 -14.10 0.60 -2.95
C VAL A 40 -14.90 -0.33 -2.03
N GLU A 41 -15.71 0.19 -1.11
CA GLU A 41 -16.60 -0.59 -0.26
C GLU A 41 -17.54 -1.48 -1.08
N TYR A 42 -18.15 -0.91 -2.12
CA TYR A 42 -19.01 -1.68 -3.01
C TYR A 42 -18.26 -2.81 -3.70
N ALA A 43 -17.07 -2.54 -4.26
CA ALA A 43 -16.26 -3.54 -4.95
C ALA A 43 -15.90 -4.74 -4.04
N ILE A 44 -15.53 -4.48 -2.78
CA ILE A 44 -15.16 -5.55 -1.82
C ILE A 44 -16.37 -6.29 -1.24
N LYS A 45 -17.58 -5.71 -1.32
CA LYS A 45 -18.83 -6.36 -0.91
C LYS A 45 -19.48 -7.16 -2.02
N ASN A 46 -19.34 -6.69 -3.26
CA ASN A 46 -19.99 -7.29 -4.41
C ASN A 46 -19.40 -8.68 -4.72
N GLY A 47 -20.29 -9.67 -4.82
CA GLY A 47 -19.90 -11.04 -5.14
C GLY A 47 -19.18 -11.81 -4.02
N HIS A 48 -19.03 -11.23 -2.84
CA HIS A 48 -18.43 -11.91 -1.69
C HIS A 48 -19.18 -13.21 -1.32
N LYS A 49 -18.42 -14.27 -1.09
CA LYS A 49 -18.92 -15.58 -0.63
C LYS A 49 -18.64 -15.76 0.85
N GLY A 50 -19.69 -15.86 1.65
CA GLY A 50 -19.56 -16.13 3.08
C GLY A 50 -19.00 -17.53 3.36
N ILE A 51 -17.92 -17.58 4.14
CA ILE A 51 -17.27 -18.80 4.61
C ILE A 51 -17.64 -19.10 6.06
N THR A 52 -17.47 -20.34 6.49
CA THR A 52 -17.64 -20.72 7.90
C THR A 52 -16.34 -20.47 8.67
N TYR A 53 -16.47 -20.33 10.00
CA TYR A 53 -15.28 -20.20 10.83
C TYR A 53 -14.37 -21.44 10.75
N ASN A 54 -14.94 -22.63 10.49
CA ASN A 54 -14.14 -23.85 10.29
C ASN A 54 -13.34 -23.83 8.99
N ASP A 55 -13.89 -23.27 7.89
CA ASP A 55 -13.18 -23.17 6.61
C ASP A 55 -11.91 -22.33 6.72
N VAL A 56 -11.87 -21.38 7.65
CA VAL A 56 -10.70 -20.50 7.87
C VAL A 56 -9.42 -21.31 8.16
N TRP A 57 -9.50 -22.47 8.82
CA TRP A 57 -8.30 -23.28 9.04
C TRP A 57 -7.60 -23.65 7.74
N SER A 58 -8.33 -24.20 6.79
CA SER A 58 -7.77 -24.61 5.51
C SER A 58 -7.39 -23.41 4.63
N ILE A 59 -8.08 -22.29 4.77
CA ILE A 59 -7.74 -21.06 4.07
C ILE A 59 -6.40 -20.52 4.56
N LEU A 60 -6.21 -20.42 5.89
CA LEU A 60 -4.95 -19.93 6.47
C LEU A 60 -3.76 -20.88 6.19
N GLN A 61 -3.99 -22.19 6.13
CA GLN A 61 -2.94 -23.15 5.72
C GLN A 61 -2.41 -22.87 4.31
N ARG A 62 -3.16 -22.23 3.43
CA ARG A 62 -2.73 -21.82 2.09
C ARG A 62 -2.34 -20.34 2.04
N ALA A 63 -3.15 -19.48 2.64
CA ALA A 63 -2.95 -18.05 2.60
C ALA A 63 -1.74 -17.59 3.44
N ASP A 64 -1.53 -18.21 4.61
CA ASP A 64 -0.39 -17.92 5.48
C ASP A 64 0.77 -18.92 5.28
N GLU A 65 0.79 -19.66 4.15
CA GLU A 65 1.87 -20.61 3.84
C GLU A 65 3.22 -19.90 3.84
N ASP A 66 4.17 -20.49 4.58
CA ASP A 66 5.54 -20.02 4.65
C ASP A 66 6.24 -20.19 3.28
N PRO A 67 6.72 -19.11 2.65
CA PRO A 67 7.36 -19.18 1.33
C PRO A 67 8.65 -20.03 1.35
N GLU A 68 9.32 -20.14 2.50
CA GLU A 68 10.55 -20.91 2.67
C GLU A 68 10.28 -22.38 3.01
N ASN A 69 9.13 -22.68 3.61
CA ASN A 69 8.75 -24.05 3.98
C ASN A 69 7.23 -24.28 3.82
N LYS A 70 6.84 -24.89 2.71
CA LYS A 70 5.43 -25.15 2.37
C LYS A 70 4.66 -26.04 3.34
N ASP A 71 5.33 -26.74 4.25
CA ASP A 71 4.70 -27.52 5.31
C ASP A 71 4.31 -26.65 6.53
N ASN A 72 4.74 -25.39 6.54
CA ASN A 72 4.52 -24.43 7.60
C ASN A 72 3.54 -23.31 7.19
N VAL A 73 3.03 -22.60 8.20
CA VAL A 73 2.40 -21.28 8.09
C VAL A 73 3.29 -20.26 8.78
N LEU A 74 3.33 -19.03 8.25
CA LEU A 74 3.86 -17.88 8.96
C LEU A 74 2.89 -17.46 10.06
N LEU A 75 3.43 -17.15 11.23
CA LEU A 75 2.66 -16.73 12.41
C LEU A 75 2.76 -15.21 12.55
N ILE A 76 1.64 -14.51 12.43
CA ILE A 76 1.62 -13.08 12.70
C ILE A 76 2.17 -12.79 14.11
N TYR A 77 2.94 -11.72 14.24
CA TYR A 77 3.67 -11.35 15.46
C TYR A 77 4.87 -12.23 15.79
N GLY A 78 5.13 -13.32 15.05
CA GLY A 78 6.31 -14.16 15.24
C GLY A 78 7.57 -13.52 14.64
N TYR A 79 8.72 -13.69 15.28
CA TYR A 79 9.99 -13.07 14.87
C TYR A 79 11.22 -13.97 15.09
N THR A 80 11.11 -15.09 15.81
CA THR A 80 12.25 -15.96 16.09
C THR A 80 12.28 -17.22 15.24
N THR A 81 13.49 -17.78 15.10
CA THR A 81 13.75 -19.06 14.46
C THR A 81 13.59 -20.24 15.44
N PRO A 82 13.56 -21.50 14.96
CA PRO A 82 13.61 -22.67 15.82
C PRO A 82 14.81 -22.63 16.79
N ASN A 83 14.64 -23.16 17.99
CA ASN A 83 15.56 -23.17 19.14
C ASN A 83 15.48 -21.95 20.09
N SER A 84 14.52 -21.06 19.90
CA SER A 84 14.17 -19.96 20.80
C SER A 84 12.86 -20.23 21.52
N ASP A 85 12.28 -19.19 22.15
CA ASP A 85 10.95 -19.30 22.76
C ASP A 85 9.90 -19.66 21.70
N THR A 86 9.25 -20.80 21.85
CA THR A 86 8.27 -21.31 20.90
C THR A 86 7.07 -20.36 20.68
N ARG A 87 6.78 -19.46 21.64
CA ARG A 87 5.68 -18.49 21.53
C ARG A 87 5.93 -17.46 20.44
N THR A 88 7.19 -17.15 20.19
CA THR A 88 7.63 -16.10 19.26
C THR A 88 8.16 -16.64 17.94
N HIS A 89 8.05 -17.95 17.69
CA HIS A 89 8.45 -18.55 16.41
C HIS A 89 7.68 -17.89 15.25
N ARG A 90 8.45 -17.52 14.22
CA ARG A 90 7.91 -16.90 13.00
C ARG A 90 7.09 -17.87 12.16
N SER A 91 7.38 -19.17 12.22
CA SER A 91 6.65 -20.18 11.44
C SER A 91 6.36 -21.44 12.23
N ARG A 92 5.39 -22.21 11.77
CA ARG A 92 4.96 -23.46 12.40
C ARG A 92 4.26 -24.40 11.43
N SER A 93 4.38 -25.71 11.68
CA SER A 93 3.71 -26.74 10.89
C SER A 93 2.21 -26.45 10.71
N LYS A 94 1.74 -26.53 9.48
CA LYS A 94 0.32 -26.42 9.13
C LYS A 94 -0.59 -27.34 9.93
N LYS A 95 -0.06 -28.50 10.38
CA LYS A 95 -0.79 -29.52 11.13
C LYS A 95 -0.90 -29.21 12.63
N ALA A 96 -0.13 -28.24 13.14
CA ALA A 96 -0.07 -27.90 14.56
C ALA A 96 -1.26 -27.01 15.01
N LEU A 97 -2.48 -27.44 14.74
CA LEU A 97 -3.71 -26.70 14.99
C LEU A 97 -4.07 -26.64 16.48
N GLY A 98 -4.33 -25.44 16.98
CA GLY A 98 -4.81 -25.18 18.34
C GLY A 98 -6.32 -25.38 18.49
N LYS A 99 -6.81 -26.61 18.19
CA LYS A 99 -8.21 -27.00 18.31
C LYS A 99 -8.60 -27.53 19.68
N GLY A 100 -7.73 -27.39 20.68
CA GLY A 100 -7.88 -27.90 22.05
C GLY A 100 -6.61 -28.55 22.57
N GLY A 101 -6.61 -28.94 23.85
CA GLY A 101 -5.43 -29.49 24.55
C GLY A 101 -4.39 -28.42 24.86
N SER A 102 -3.10 -28.86 25.03
CA SER A 102 -2.00 -27.92 25.30
C SER A 102 -1.87 -26.86 24.18
N PRO A 103 -1.73 -25.59 24.53
CA PRO A 103 -1.49 -24.52 23.56
C PRO A 103 -0.06 -24.51 23.03
N GLU A 104 0.86 -25.22 23.68
CA GLU A 104 2.27 -25.20 23.34
C GLU A 104 2.54 -25.77 21.96
N GLY A 105 3.34 -25.04 21.16
CA GLY A 105 3.68 -25.43 19.80
C GLY A 105 2.49 -25.52 18.85
N LYS A 106 1.36 -24.89 19.19
CA LYS A 106 0.14 -24.80 18.35
C LYS A 106 -0.10 -23.40 17.85
N TRP A 107 -0.78 -23.30 16.71
CA TRP A 107 -1.28 -22.03 16.18
C TRP A 107 -2.81 -22.01 16.12
N ASN A 108 -3.39 -20.83 16.23
CA ASN A 108 -4.82 -20.60 16.10
C ASN A 108 -5.12 -19.44 15.15
N ARG A 109 -6.40 -19.07 15.04
CA ARG A 109 -6.90 -18.00 14.16
C ARG A 109 -6.98 -16.72 14.96
N GLU A 110 -5.98 -15.85 14.78
CA GLU A 110 -5.96 -14.51 15.34
C GLU A 110 -6.96 -13.63 14.60
N HIS A 111 -7.80 -12.92 15.32
CA HIS A 111 -8.60 -11.82 14.80
C HIS A 111 -7.80 -10.52 14.96
N VAL A 112 -7.16 -10.05 13.90
CA VAL A 112 -6.33 -8.84 13.93
C VAL A 112 -7.17 -7.64 14.40
N PHE A 113 -8.35 -7.42 13.82
CA PHE A 113 -9.38 -6.62 14.49
C PHE A 113 -10.09 -7.51 15.51
N ALA A 114 -9.79 -7.31 16.80
CA ALA A 114 -10.29 -8.14 17.88
C ALA A 114 -11.82 -8.14 17.94
N LYS A 115 -12.42 -9.33 18.08
CA LYS A 115 -13.88 -9.48 18.06
C LYS A 115 -14.61 -8.60 19.06
N SER A 116 -14.11 -8.50 20.27
CA SER A 116 -14.72 -7.74 21.36
C SER A 116 -14.74 -6.24 21.13
N LEU A 117 -13.90 -5.71 20.23
CA LEU A 117 -13.80 -4.29 19.91
C LEU A 117 -14.78 -3.85 18.83
N GLY A 118 -15.47 -4.77 18.18
CA GLY A 118 -16.54 -4.44 17.26
C GLY A 118 -17.80 -3.92 18.01
N THR A 119 -18.55 -3.06 17.34
CA THR A 119 -19.82 -2.51 17.87
C THR A 119 -20.94 -2.73 16.87
N PRO A 120 -21.80 -3.78 17.05
CA PRO A 120 -21.70 -4.87 18.05
C PRO A 120 -20.47 -5.78 17.83
N PRO A 121 -20.07 -6.58 18.84
CA PRO A 121 -18.94 -7.51 18.73
C PRO A 121 -19.05 -8.43 17.51
N LEU A 122 -17.86 -8.79 16.94
CA LEU A 122 -17.81 -9.68 15.78
C LEU A 122 -18.18 -11.10 16.21
N VAL A 123 -19.06 -11.72 15.45
CA VAL A 123 -19.44 -13.12 15.68
C VAL A 123 -18.91 -14.03 14.59
N THR A 124 -18.69 -15.30 14.93
CA THR A 124 -18.14 -16.31 14.00
C THR A 124 -19.24 -17.09 13.27
N LYS A 125 -20.36 -16.40 12.96
CA LYS A 125 -21.43 -16.94 12.11
C LYS A 125 -20.94 -16.90 10.64
N LYS A 126 -21.37 -17.87 9.83
CA LYS A 126 -21.02 -17.92 8.40
C LYS A 126 -21.27 -16.57 7.70
N GLY A 127 -20.24 -16.05 7.06
CA GLY A 127 -20.28 -14.79 6.32
C GLY A 127 -20.31 -13.52 7.15
N ASP A 128 -20.22 -13.60 8.49
CA ASP A 128 -20.07 -12.43 9.36
C ASP A 128 -18.60 -11.96 9.43
N ALA A 129 -18.40 -10.74 9.90
CA ALA A 129 -17.07 -10.11 10.03
C ALA A 129 -16.06 -10.93 10.86
N GLY A 130 -16.54 -11.74 11.80
CA GLY A 130 -15.69 -12.65 12.58
C GLY A 130 -15.25 -13.91 11.82
N THR A 131 -15.75 -14.13 10.59
CA THR A 131 -15.27 -15.20 9.71
C THR A 131 -14.54 -14.71 8.47
N ASP A 132 -14.39 -13.40 8.31
CA ASP A 132 -13.69 -12.85 7.17
C ASP A 132 -12.19 -13.20 7.21
N ALA A 133 -11.72 -13.95 6.19
CA ALA A 133 -10.36 -14.43 6.15
C ALA A 133 -9.31 -13.31 6.04
N HIS A 134 -9.68 -12.13 5.54
CA HIS A 134 -8.79 -10.97 5.55
C HIS A 134 -8.46 -10.47 6.96
N ASN A 135 -9.40 -10.65 7.92
CA ASN A 135 -9.18 -10.32 9.34
C ASN A 135 -8.47 -11.41 10.13
N LEU A 136 -8.29 -12.59 9.55
CA LEU A 136 -7.83 -13.78 10.27
C LEU A 136 -6.40 -14.15 9.84
N ARG A 137 -5.53 -14.39 10.81
CA ARG A 137 -4.14 -14.79 10.60
C ARG A 137 -3.79 -15.99 11.47
N ALA A 138 -2.89 -16.84 10.98
CA ALA A 138 -2.27 -17.83 11.84
C ALA A 138 -1.40 -17.12 12.89
N ALA A 139 -1.54 -17.47 14.17
CA ALA A 139 -0.75 -16.94 15.28
C ALA A 139 -0.45 -18.03 16.30
N ASP A 140 0.68 -17.95 17.02
CA ASP A 140 0.91 -18.81 18.19
C ASP A 140 -0.21 -18.65 19.21
N VAL A 141 -0.74 -19.74 19.74
CA VAL A 141 -1.91 -19.69 20.66
C VAL A 141 -1.63 -18.85 21.88
N ARG A 142 -0.42 -18.96 22.47
CA ARG A 142 -0.05 -18.24 23.69
C ARG A 142 0.28 -16.77 23.41
N TRP A 143 0.91 -16.50 22.25
CA TRP A 143 1.23 -15.14 21.83
C TRP A 143 -0.02 -14.35 21.45
N ASN A 144 -0.98 -15.00 20.75
CA ASN A 144 -2.31 -14.47 20.51
C ASN A 144 -3.05 -14.17 21.84
N SER A 145 -3.00 -15.10 22.80
CA SER A 145 -3.57 -14.86 24.13
C SER A 145 -2.90 -13.70 24.88
N ARG A 146 -1.58 -13.52 24.72
CA ARG A 146 -0.84 -12.39 25.27
C ARG A 146 -1.26 -11.05 24.62
N ARG A 147 -1.44 -11.04 23.29
CA ARG A 147 -1.98 -9.87 22.58
C ARG A 147 -3.39 -9.55 23.04
N ASN A 148 -4.26 -10.54 23.17
CA ASN A 148 -5.66 -10.38 23.61
C ASN A 148 -6.40 -9.36 22.69
N ASN A 149 -7.11 -8.37 23.28
CA ASN A 149 -7.79 -7.28 22.56
C ASN A 149 -7.09 -5.92 22.73
N ARG A 150 -5.79 -5.92 23.01
CA ARG A 150 -5.02 -4.67 23.16
C ARG A 150 -5.07 -3.86 21.87
N ALA A 151 -5.17 -2.56 22.02
CA ALA A 151 -5.01 -1.63 20.93
C ALA A 151 -3.58 -1.70 20.35
N PHE A 152 -3.44 -1.41 19.08
CA PHE A 152 -2.13 -1.29 18.45
C PHE A 152 -1.49 0.06 18.78
N THR A 153 -0.20 0.05 19.09
CA THR A 153 0.57 1.24 19.43
C THR A 153 1.92 1.28 18.70
N ASN A 154 2.52 2.45 18.66
CA ASN A 154 3.86 2.63 18.09
C ASN A 154 4.92 1.87 18.89
N GLY A 155 5.92 1.36 18.18
CA GLY A 155 7.06 0.67 18.73
C GLY A 155 8.14 0.50 17.68
N SER A 156 9.14 -0.33 17.97
CA SER A 156 10.21 -0.72 17.04
C SER A 156 10.73 -2.10 17.41
N GLY A 157 11.26 -2.81 16.40
CA GLY A 157 11.81 -4.15 16.56
C GLY A 157 10.74 -5.23 16.60
N GLU A 158 10.76 -6.06 17.62
CA GLU A 158 9.92 -7.25 17.76
C GLU A 158 8.55 -6.93 18.35
N SER A 159 7.60 -7.86 18.17
CA SER A 159 6.26 -7.73 18.72
C SER A 159 6.25 -7.90 20.24
N ASP A 160 5.63 -7.00 20.98
CA ASP A 160 5.37 -7.14 22.42
C ASP A 160 4.34 -6.13 22.94
N ILE A 161 4.03 -6.23 24.22
CA ILE A 161 3.23 -5.26 24.97
C ILE A 161 4.08 -4.01 25.23
N ILE A 162 3.52 -2.84 24.86
CA ILE A 162 4.08 -1.53 25.21
C ILE A 162 3.05 -0.79 26.08
N GLY A 163 3.35 -0.64 27.36
CA GLY A 163 2.36 -0.13 28.33
C GLY A 163 1.17 -1.08 28.45
N THR A 164 -0.01 -0.65 28.04
CA THR A 164 -1.24 -1.47 28.01
C THR A 164 -1.55 -2.03 26.61
N ASP A 165 -0.85 -1.54 25.60
CA ASP A 165 -1.13 -1.77 24.19
C ASP A 165 -0.18 -2.80 23.56
N TRP A 166 -0.35 -3.07 22.28
CA TRP A 166 0.39 -4.07 21.54
C TRP A 166 1.14 -3.47 20.35
N TYR A 167 2.44 -3.72 20.26
CA TYR A 167 3.21 -3.50 19.05
C TYR A 167 3.32 -4.80 18.25
N PRO A 168 2.94 -4.83 16.97
CA PRO A 168 2.92 -6.08 16.20
C PRO A 168 4.30 -6.57 15.72
N GLY A 169 5.34 -5.74 15.83
CA GLY A 169 6.66 -5.94 15.25
C GLY A 169 6.82 -5.23 13.91
N ASP A 170 8.07 -4.86 13.60
CA ASP A 170 8.42 -4.14 12.36
C ASP A 170 8.02 -4.91 11.10
N GLU A 171 8.09 -6.25 11.14
CA GLU A 171 7.73 -7.14 10.02
C GLU A 171 6.23 -7.18 9.73
N TRP A 172 5.37 -6.88 10.71
CA TRP A 172 3.93 -7.12 10.61
C TRP A 172 3.07 -5.88 10.68
N LYS A 173 3.67 -4.72 10.95
CA LYS A 173 2.91 -3.49 11.18
C LYS A 173 2.12 -3.04 9.95
N GLY A 174 2.67 -3.18 8.75
CA GLY A 174 2.00 -2.88 7.51
C GLY A 174 0.85 -3.85 7.21
N ASP A 175 1.08 -5.16 7.42
CA ASP A 175 0.04 -6.18 7.32
C ASP A 175 -1.17 -5.84 8.20
N VAL A 176 -0.89 -5.50 9.48
CA VAL A 176 -1.92 -5.09 10.44
C VAL A 176 -2.67 -3.87 9.94
N ALA A 177 -1.96 -2.82 9.51
CA ALA A 177 -2.57 -1.58 9.02
C ALA A 177 -3.53 -1.85 7.86
N ARG A 178 -3.10 -2.59 6.84
CA ARG A 178 -3.91 -2.93 5.67
C ARG A 178 -5.11 -3.81 6.01
N ILE A 179 -4.99 -4.69 7.01
CA ILE A 179 -6.12 -5.48 7.53
C ILE A 179 -7.15 -4.58 8.22
N ILE A 180 -6.71 -3.65 9.08
CA ILE A 180 -7.63 -2.73 9.78
C ILE A 180 -8.34 -1.79 8.80
N MET A 181 -7.62 -1.25 7.82
CA MET A 181 -8.21 -0.43 6.75
C MET A 181 -9.28 -1.19 5.97
N TYR A 182 -9.00 -2.44 5.58
CA TYR A 182 -9.96 -3.30 4.90
C TYR A 182 -11.20 -3.54 5.76
N MET A 183 -11.03 -3.92 7.02
CA MET A 183 -12.13 -4.19 7.93
C MET A 183 -13.03 -2.96 8.07
N TYR A 184 -12.45 -1.79 8.21
CA TYR A 184 -13.20 -0.55 8.32
C TYR A 184 -13.96 -0.20 7.04
N VAL A 185 -13.35 -0.27 5.86
CA VAL A 185 -14.05 0.01 4.59
C VAL A 185 -15.17 -1.00 4.37
N ARG A 186 -14.96 -2.28 4.72
CA ARG A 186 -15.94 -3.32 4.49
C ARG A 186 -17.13 -3.31 5.46
N TYR A 187 -16.88 -3.07 6.74
CA TYR A 187 -17.86 -3.23 7.81
C TYR A 187 -18.26 -1.90 8.48
N GLY A 188 -17.67 -0.79 8.05
CA GLY A 188 -18.00 0.55 8.49
C GLY A 188 -17.90 0.73 10.00
N ASN A 189 -18.89 1.35 10.58
CA ASN A 189 -18.92 1.69 12.01
C ASN A 189 -18.83 0.49 12.95
N ARG A 190 -19.07 -0.72 12.46
CA ARG A 190 -18.92 -1.93 13.27
C ARG A 190 -17.46 -2.21 13.63
N THR A 191 -16.54 -1.80 12.79
CA THR A 191 -15.10 -2.04 12.96
C THR A 191 -14.32 -0.74 12.89
N GLN A 192 -14.71 0.20 13.74
CA GLN A 192 -14.04 1.51 13.85
C GLN A 192 -12.56 1.34 14.20
N PRO A 193 -11.63 1.86 13.40
CA PRO A 193 -10.20 1.69 13.63
C PRO A 193 -9.73 2.39 14.91
N ASN A 194 -10.44 3.43 15.38
CA ASN A 194 -10.19 4.08 16.65
C ASN A 194 -10.42 3.18 17.87
N ASN A 195 -11.16 2.08 17.74
CA ASN A 195 -11.33 1.11 18.81
C ASN A 195 -10.10 0.22 19.01
N ILE A 196 -9.19 0.19 18.03
CA ILE A 196 -8.06 -0.73 18.03
C ILE A 196 -6.70 -0.08 17.75
N GLY A 197 -6.66 1.17 17.33
CA GLY A 197 -5.43 1.94 17.13
C GLY A 197 -5.25 2.96 18.25
N ALA A 198 -4.10 2.94 18.92
CA ALA A 198 -3.72 3.99 19.86
C ALA A 198 -3.18 5.22 19.12
N GLY A 199 -3.37 6.40 19.69
CA GLY A 199 -2.87 7.66 19.13
C GLY A 199 -3.93 8.54 18.50
N GLY A 200 -3.48 9.61 17.83
CA GLY A 200 -4.34 10.59 17.19
C GLY A 200 -4.80 10.16 15.81
N ASN A 201 -5.83 10.82 15.33
CA ASN A 201 -6.28 10.67 13.93
C ASN A 201 -5.56 11.69 13.03
N SER A 202 -5.41 11.34 11.77
CA SER A 202 -4.87 12.23 10.76
C SER A 202 -5.61 13.57 10.71
N ASP A 203 -4.87 14.65 10.62
CA ASP A 203 -5.41 15.99 10.39
C ASP A 203 -5.95 16.16 8.95
N PHE A 204 -5.81 15.13 8.11
CA PHE A 204 -6.26 15.14 6.73
C PHE A 204 -7.72 14.69 6.61
N ASN A 205 -8.55 15.51 6.07
CA ASN A 205 -9.92 15.41 5.53
C ASN A 205 -10.96 14.43 6.13
N ILE A 206 -10.59 13.20 6.49
CA ILE A 206 -11.50 12.21 7.11
C ILE A 206 -10.82 11.67 8.36
N LYS A 207 -11.18 12.22 9.52
CA LYS A 207 -10.60 11.91 10.83
C LYS A 207 -11.09 10.58 11.42
N ASP A 208 -11.25 9.56 10.60
CA ASP A 208 -11.80 8.27 11.01
C ASP A 208 -10.76 7.12 10.94
N MET A 209 -9.50 7.44 10.56
CA MET A 209 -8.38 6.48 10.52
C MET A 209 -7.23 6.98 11.40
N PRO A 210 -6.81 6.22 12.42
CA PRO A 210 -5.62 6.53 13.22
C PRO A 210 -4.35 6.66 12.37
N ASP A 211 -3.55 7.70 12.65
CA ASP A 211 -2.31 7.99 11.91
C ASP A 211 -1.31 6.84 11.92
N ILE A 212 -1.31 6.06 12.99
CA ILE A 212 -0.44 4.89 13.12
C ILE A 212 -0.61 3.91 11.96
N PHE A 213 -1.83 3.65 11.50
CA PHE A 213 -2.07 2.72 10.39
C PHE A 213 -1.63 3.31 9.06
N LEU A 214 -1.85 4.62 8.83
CA LEU A 214 -1.37 5.32 7.62
C LEU A 214 0.15 5.30 7.55
N LYS A 215 0.82 5.55 8.69
CA LYS A 215 2.27 5.50 8.82
C LYS A 215 2.81 4.10 8.57
N TRP A 216 2.24 3.07 9.19
CA TRP A 216 2.67 1.68 9.01
C TRP A 216 2.49 1.15 7.59
N ASN A 217 1.43 1.57 6.90
CA ASN A 217 1.22 1.23 5.49
C ASN A 217 2.34 1.72 4.55
N ILE A 218 3.07 2.77 4.97
CA ILE A 218 4.21 3.33 4.24
C ILE A 218 5.52 2.68 4.69
N GLU A 219 5.70 2.54 6.00
CA GLU A 219 6.96 2.07 6.60
C GLU A 219 7.22 0.58 6.36
N ASP A 220 6.15 -0.20 6.20
CA ASP A 220 6.19 -1.63 5.91
C ASP A 220 5.42 -1.90 4.63
N PRO A 221 6.08 -1.79 3.46
CA PRO A 221 5.47 -1.97 2.15
C PRO A 221 4.93 -3.38 1.93
N VAL A 222 3.96 -3.51 1.00
CA VAL A 222 3.33 -4.80 0.69
C VAL A 222 4.36 -5.82 0.22
N SER A 223 4.43 -6.93 0.93
CA SER A 223 5.29 -8.07 0.62
C SER A 223 4.67 -9.01 -0.45
N ASP A 224 5.49 -9.86 -1.06
CA ASP A 224 5.00 -10.93 -1.95
C ASP A 224 4.14 -11.94 -1.20
N PHE A 225 4.41 -12.13 0.10
CA PHE A 225 3.58 -12.94 0.98
C PHE A 225 2.16 -12.38 1.08
N GLU A 226 1.98 -11.08 1.32
CA GLU A 226 0.66 -10.45 1.37
C GLU A 226 -0.06 -10.52 0.02
N ARG A 227 0.64 -10.31 -1.10
CA ARG A 227 0.08 -10.45 -2.45
C ARG A 227 -0.47 -11.86 -2.68
N LYS A 228 0.33 -12.88 -2.37
CA LYS A 228 -0.08 -14.29 -2.45
C LYS A 228 -1.28 -14.57 -1.53
N ARG A 229 -1.23 -14.07 -0.30
CA ARG A 229 -2.30 -14.20 0.68
C ARG A 229 -3.61 -13.60 0.16
N ASN A 230 -3.58 -12.40 -0.39
CA ASN A 230 -4.75 -11.72 -0.96
C ASN A 230 -5.39 -12.56 -2.08
N GLU A 231 -4.58 -13.18 -2.93
CA GLU A 231 -5.02 -14.07 -3.99
C GLU A 231 -5.67 -15.34 -3.47
N GLU A 232 -5.08 -16.01 -2.46
CA GLU A 232 -5.65 -17.23 -1.87
C GLU A 232 -6.98 -16.97 -1.16
N ILE A 233 -7.14 -15.81 -0.51
CA ILE A 233 -8.39 -15.41 0.09
C ILE A 233 -9.43 -15.09 -0.98
N PHE A 234 -9.04 -14.39 -2.06
CA PHE A 234 -9.93 -14.15 -3.19
C PHE A 234 -10.51 -15.44 -3.78
N ARG A 235 -9.69 -16.47 -3.97
CA ARG A 235 -10.17 -17.80 -4.43
C ARG A 235 -11.20 -18.41 -3.50
N SER A 236 -11.13 -18.11 -2.21
CA SER A 236 -11.96 -18.71 -1.17
C SER A 236 -13.27 -17.94 -0.93
N GLN A 237 -13.21 -16.60 -0.84
CA GLN A 237 -14.36 -15.76 -0.50
C GLN A 237 -14.71 -14.68 -1.54
N ASN A 238 -14.04 -14.71 -2.70
CA ASN A 238 -14.32 -13.89 -3.88
C ASN A 238 -14.28 -12.38 -3.64
N ASN A 239 -13.44 -11.93 -2.70
CA ASN A 239 -13.14 -10.53 -2.52
C ASN A 239 -11.66 -10.32 -2.15
N ARG A 240 -11.17 -9.11 -2.37
CA ARG A 240 -9.76 -8.74 -2.22
C ARG A 240 -9.62 -7.67 -1.14
N ASN A 241 -8.45 -7.61 -0.53
CA ASN A 241 -8.05 -6.43 0.24
C ASN A 241 -7.42 -5.40 -0.71
N PRO A 242 -8.09 -4.29 -1.00
CA PRO A 242 -7.62 -3.30 -1.97
C PRO A 242 -6.36 -2.57 -1.51
N PHE A 243 -6.10 -2.48 -0.20
CA PHE A 243 -4.92 -1.82 0.36
C PHE A 243 -3.64 -2.68 0.22
N ILE A 244 -3.78 -3.98 -0.08
CA ILE A 244 -2.69 -4.85 -0.53
C ILE A 244 -2.47 -4.68 -2.04
N ASP A 245 -3.55 -4.60 -2.83
CA ASP A 245 -3.44 -4.44 -4.29
C ASP A 245 -2.91 -3.07 -4.69
N ASN A 246 -3.29 -2.01 -3.94
CA ASN A 246 -2.72 -0.68 -4.08
C ASN A 246 -2.70 0.09 -2.73
N PRO A 247 -1.56 0.13 -2.04
CA PRO A 247 -1.41 0.85 -0.77
C PRO A 247 -1.77 2.34 -0.84
N TYR A 248 -1.60 2.98 -2.01
CA TYR A 248 -1.93 4.38 -2.24
C TYR A 248 -3.41 4.71 -2.00
N LEU A 249 -4.30 3.73 -2.07
CA LEU A 249 -5.71 3.94 -1.73
C LEU A 249 -5.91 4.49 -0.32
N ALA A 250 -5.06 4.11 0.64
CA ALA A 250 -5.09 4.68 1.98
C ALA A 250 -4.77 6.19 1.96
N THR A 251 -3.72 6.59 1.24
CA THR A 251 -3.35 8.01 1.03
C THR A 251 -4.47 8.76 0.30
N LEU A 252 -5.05 8.17 -0.73
CA LEU A 252 -6.14 8.78 -1.50
C LEU A 252 -7.39 9.01 -0.63
N ILE A 253 -7.77 8.06 0.20
CA ILE A 253 -9.00 8.12 1.02
C ILE A 253 -8.79 8.99 2.25
N TRP A 254 -7.73 8.76 3.02
CA TRP A 254 -7.54 9.40 4.33
C TRP A 254 -6.44 10.47 4.36
N GLY A 255 -5.59 10.54 3.35
CA GLY A 255 -4.44 11.45 3.35
C GLY A 255 -3.23 10.84 4.03
N GLY A 256 -2.44 11.69 4.69
CA GLY A 256 -1.17 11.28 5.29
C GLY A 256 -0.01 11.26 4.28
N GLY A 257 1.07 10.56 4.62
CA GLY A 257 2.20 10.38 3.73
C GLY A 257 1.83 9.54 2.49
N LYS A 258 2.60 9.70 1.41
CA LYS A 258 2.36 8.97 0.16
C LYS A 258 2.82 7.51 0.29
N ALA A 259 1.88 6.58 0.22
CA ALA A 259 2.16 5.15 0.07
C ALA A 259 2.44 4.78 -1.40
N GLU A 260 2.92 3.56 -1.65
CA GLU A 260 3.19 3.05 -3.00
C GLU A 260 1.92 3.04 -3.85
N ASP A 261 1.99 3.62 -5.05
CA ASP A 261 0.92 3.62 -6.05
C ASP A 261 1.23 2.61 -7.16
N THR A 262 0.70 1.41 -7.02
CA THR A 262 0.90 0.32 -7.98
C THR A 262 0.06 0.48 -9.26
N TRP A 263 -0.95 1.37 -9.25
CA TRP A 263 -1.89 1.55 -10.37
C TRP A 263 -1.68 2.85 -11.15
N GLY A 264 -0.86 3.79 -10.65
CA GLY A 264 -0.66 5.10 -11.27
C GLY A 264 -1.92 5.97 -11.21
N ILE A 265 -2.67 5.92 -10.12
CA ILE A 265 -3.90 6.71 -9.93
C ILE A 265 -3.66 8.04 -9.22
N ASP A 266 -2.46 8.28 -8.70
CA ASP A 266 -2.07 9.57 -8.15
C ASP A 266 -1.99 10.61 -9.28
N PRO A 267 -2.83 11.65 -9.30
CA PRO A 267 -2.82 12.67 -10.35
C PRO A 267 -1.51 13.49 -10.37
N LEU A 268 -0.75 13.47 -9.27
CA LEU A 268 0.55 14.13 -9.16
C LEU A 268 1.72 13.17 -9.44
N SER A 269 1.41 11.89 -9.67
CA SER A 269 2.39 10.90 -10.07
C SER A 269 2.82 11.18 -11.50
N THR A 270 3.94 11.86 -11.68
CA THR A 270 4.75 11.55 -12.83
C THR A 270 5.18 10.09 -12.62
N ASN A 271 4.74 9.18 -13.49
CA ASN A 271 5.21 7.80 -13.47
C ASN A 271 6.71 7.80 -13.74
N ASP A 272 7.50 8.00 -12.71
CA ASP A 272 8.82 7.42 -12.66
C ASP A 272 8.55 5.91 -12.56
N VAL A 273 8.49 5.25 -13.72
CA VAL A 273 8.57 3.80 -13.80
C VAL A 273 9.89 3.45 -13.14
N PHE A 274 9.86 3.06 -11.87
CA PHE A 274 10.96 2.36 -11.25
C PHE A 274 11.07 0.99 -11.93
N SER A 275 11.63 0.99 -13.13
CA SER A 275 12.16 -0.22 -13.70
C SER A 275 13.41 -0.54 -12.88
N SER A 276 13.36 -1.69 -12.22
CA SER A 276 14.50 -2.36 -11.63
C SER A 276 15.83 -1.98 -12.27
N LYS A 277 16.75 -1.49 -11.44
CA LYS A 277 18.21 -1.52 -11.60
C LYS A 277 18.74 -1.55 -13.04
N ALA A 278 18.82 -0.41 -13.71
CA ALA A 278 19.89 -0.04 -14.63
C ALA A 278 19.64 1.40 -15.13
N ASN A 279 20.55 2.30 -14.84
CA ASN A 279 20.66 3.67 -15.36
C ASN A 279 19.56 4.64 -14.89
N GLU A 280 19.55 4.99 -13.61
CA GLU A 280 18.87 6.20 -13.16
C GLU A 280 19.54 7.43 -13.73
N LEU A 281 18.81 8.17 -14.58
CA LEU A 281 19.27 9.45 -15.08
C LEU A 281 19.25 10.47 -13.93
N HIS A 282 20.41 11.02 -13.59
CA HIS A 282 20.59 11.98 -12.51
C HIS A 282 20.93 13.36 -13.04
N LEU A 283 20.46 14.39 -12.33
CA LEU A 283 20.76 15.81 -12.61
C LEU A 283 21.65 16.38 -11.51
N TYR A 284 22.71 17.07 -11.89
CA TYR A 284 23.66 17.70 -10.96
C TYR A 284 23.96 19.15 -11.36
N PRO A 285 23.65 20.13 -10.49
CA PRO A 285 22.89 20.00 -9.25
C PRO A 285 21.38 19.83 -9.47
N SER A 286 20.68 19.21 -8.52
CA SER A 286 19.20 19.10 -8.52
C SER A 286 18.52 20.37 -8.01
N THR A 287 19.27 21.27 -7.37
CA THR A 287 18.83 22.59 -6.89
C THR A 287 19.78 23.68 -7.40
N PRO A 288 19.77 23.98 -8.71
CA PRO A 288 20.66 24.95 -9.32
C PRO A 288 20.31 26.39 -8.96
N SER A 289 21.29 27.29 -9.10
CA SER A 289 21.06 28.72 -9.20
C SER A 289 20.48 29.10 -10.57
N ALA A 290 19.92 30.30 -10.69
CA ALA A 290 19.44 30.81 -11.98
C ALA A 290 20.57 30.78 -13.06
N ASN A 291 20.25 30.24 -14.24
CA ASN A 291 21.17 30.04 -15.38
C ASN A 291 22.33 29.07 -15.12
N GLU A 292 22.41 28.41 -13.97
CA GLU A 292 23.44 27.45 -13.67
C GLU A 292 23.36 26.24 -14.63
N ASN A 293 24.58 25.75 -15.04
CA ASN A 293 24.67 24.57 -15.88
C ASN A 293 24.35 23.28 -15.07
N ILE A 294 23.39 22.50 -15.54
CA ILE A 294 23.00 21.22 -14.96
C ILE A 294 23.54 20.10 -15.83
N LYS A 295 24.36 19.22 -15.25
CA LYS A 295 24.84 18.00 -15.90
C LYS A 295 23.84 16.87 -15.78
N VAL A 296 23.72 16.07 -16.84
CA VAL A 296 22.93 14.85 -16.89
C VAL A 296 23.86 13.66 -16.82
N SER A 297 23.54 12.63 -16.03
CA SER A 297 24.40 11.45 -15.83
C SER A 297 24.68 10.65 -17.12
N GLU A 298 23.86 10.82 -18.15
CA GLU A 298 24.03 10.22 -19.49
C GLU A 298 23.50 11.15 -20.57
N LYS A 299 23.88 10.92 -21.84
CA LYS A 299 23.39 11.72 -22.95
C LYS A 299 21.89 11.52 -23.21
N VAL A 300 21.21 12.61 -23.51
CA VAL A 300 19.80 12.68 -23.84
C VAL A 300 19.61 13.33 -25.21
N ASN A 301 18.63 12.86 -25.98
CA ASN A 301 18.32 13.40 -27.32
C ASN A 301 17.63 14.75 -27.28
N SER A 302 16.87 15.01 -26.21
CA SER A 302 16.22 16.32 -26.03
C SER A 302 15.99 16.62 -24.55
N VAL A 303 15.91 17.93 -24.25
CA VAL A 303 15.54 18.46 -22.93
C VAL A 303 14.44 19.49 -23.14
N HIS A 304 13.34 19.36 -22.43
CA HIS A 304 12.23 20.32 -22.37
C HIS A 304 12.00 20.72 -20.92
N ILE A 305 11.99 21.99 -20.63
CA ILE A 305 11.76 22.53 -19.29
C ILE A 305 10.40 23.20 -19.24
N PHE A 306 9.58 22.79 -18.30
CA PHE A 306 8.23 23.32 -18.07
C PHE A 306 8.15 23.97 -16.69
N SER A 307 7.43 25.07 -16.59
CA SER A 307 7.00 25.61 -15.31
C SER A 307 5.90 24.72 -14.68
N ILE A 308 5.65 24.89 -13.39
CA ILE A 308 4.69 24.04 -12.65
C ILE A 308 3.25 24.13 -13.17
N ASP A 309 2.90 25.23 -13.86
CA ASP A 309 1.64 25.44 -14.56
C ASP A 309 1.60 24.82 -15.98
N GLY A 310 2.64 24.07 -16.35
CA GLY A 310 2.72 23.33 -17.62
C GLY A 310 3.19 24.15 -18.83
N ARG A 311 3.60 25.42 -18.65
CA ARG A 311 4.10 26.25 -19.74
C ARG A 311 5.53 25.84 -20.10
N LEU A 312 5.83 25.64 -21.39
CA LEU A 312 7.18 25.39 -21.88
C LEU A 312 8.06 26.64 -21.68
N VAL A 313 9.15 26.50 -20.95
CA VAL A 313 10.09 27.55 -20.60
C VAL A 313 11.33 27.50 -21.51
N SER A 314 11.84 26.30 -21.78
CA SER A 314 13.03 26.09 -22.61
C SER A 314 12.97 24.73 -23.30
N THR A 315 13.61 24.63 -24.47
CA THR A 315 13.76 23.38 -25.21
C THR A 315 15.14 23.29 -25.85
N GLN A 316 15.72 22.09 -25.82
CA GLN A 316 16.96 21.72 -26.48
C GLN A 316 16.73 20.38 -27.19
N THR A 317 16.86 20.37 -28.52
CA THR A 317 16.54 19.22 -29.38
C THR A 317 17.79 18.56 -29.99
N LYS A 318 18.98 18.94 -29.52
CA LYS A 318 20.24 18.30 -29.89
C LYS A 318 20.70 17.42 -28.73
N ALA A 319 21.29 16.27 -29.06
CA ALA A 319 21.84 15.35 -28.07
C ALA A 319 22.82 16.09 -27.15
N THR A 320 22.64 15.98 -25.84
CA THR A 320 23.39 16.71 -24.84
C THR A 320 23.54 15.91 -23.55
N ASP A 321 24.53 16.21 -22.78
CA ASP A 321 24.76 15.76 -21.40
C ASP A 321 24.64 16.90 -20.37
N ASN A 322 24.24 18.09 -20.83
CA ASN A 322 24.02 19.25 -19.97
C ASN A 322 23.03 20.25 -20.56
N PHE A 323 22.49 21.10 -19.72
CA PHE A 323 21.59 22.21 -20.08
C PHE A 323 21.62 23.28 -18.98
N ASN A 324 21.13 24.48 -19.27
CA ASN A 324 21.07 25.54 -18.27
C ASN A 324 19.73 25.61 -17.55
N ALA A 325 19.79 25.85 -16.24
CA ALA A 325 18.61 26.15 -15.44
C ALA A 325 17.88 27.42 -15.96
N PRO A 326 16.55 27.50 -15.77
CA PRO A 326 15.82 28.74 -16.03
C PRO A 326 16.38 29.95 -15.28
N ALA A 327 16.23 31.13 -15.87
CA ALA A 327 16.69 32.39 -15.28
C ALA A 327 15.83 32.83 -14.07
N GLN A 328 14.61 32.37 -13.96
CA GLN A 328 13.71 32.72 -12.87
C GLN A 328 13.73 31.64 -11.78
N GLN A 329 13.73 32.07 -10.52
CA GLN A 329 13.57 31.19 -9.37
C GLN A 329 12.21 30.48 -9.41
N GLY A 330 12.17 29.22 -9.02
CA GLY A 330 10.93 28.46 -9.02
C GLY A 330 11.13 26.95 -9.13
N ILE A 331 10.00 26.25 -9.22
CA ILE A 331 9.95 24.80 -9.42
C ILE A 331 9.67 24.53 -10.90
N TYR A 332 10.46 23.64 -11.48
CA TYR A 332 10.36 23.28 -12.90
C TYR A 332 10.36 21.75 -13.06
N ILE A 333 9.72 21.29 -14.12
CA ILE A 333 9.76 19.90 -14.59
C ILE A 333 10.66 19.84 -15.83
N VAL A 334 11.71 19.05 -15.76
CA VAL A 334 12.62 18.78 -16.86
C VAL A 334 12.26 17.43 -17.47
N LYS A 335 11.78 17.45 -18.70
CA LYS A 335 11.48 16.26 -19.49
C LYS A 335 12.59 16.00 -20.47
N MET A 336 13.17 14.80 -20.44
CA MET A 336 14.32 14.39 -21.25
C MET A 336 13.97 13.11 -22.01
N LEU A 337 14.53 12.96 -23.21
CA LEU A 337 14.44 11.75 -24.02
C LEU A 337 15.83 11.07 -24.04
N THR A 338 15.94 9.87 -23.48
CA THR A 338 17.23 9.16 -23.40
C THR A 338 17.70 8.70 -24.79
N GLU A 339 19.02 8.72 -25.02
CA GLU A 339 19.62 8.30 -26.30
C GLU A 339 19.49 6.78 -26.52
N ALA A 340 19.66 5.99 -25.46
CA ALA A 340 19.78 4.54 -25.55
C ALA A 340 18.49 3.82 -26.00
N ASN A 341 17.31 4.31 -25.63
CA ASN A 341 16.04 3.62 -25.91
C ASN A 341 14.86 4.55 -26.22
N ASN A 342 15.11 5.82 -26.52
CA ASN A 342 14.07 6.86 -26.73
C ASN A 342 13.04 6.93 -25.61
N LYS A 343 13.43 6.61 -24.38
CA LYS A 343 12.55 6.66 -23.21
C LYS A 343 12.45 8.09 -22.69
N SER A 344 11.21 8.53 -22.40
CA SER A 344 10.98 9.83 -21.77
C SER A 344 11.18 9.73 -20.25
N VAL A 345 12.03 10.58 -19.69
CA VAL A 345 12.28 10.71 -18.26
C VAL A 345 11.96 12.13 -17.82
N SER A 346 11.25 12.29 -16.72
CA SER A 346 10.95 13.60 -16.12
C SER A 346 11.59 13.73 -14.76
N LYS A 347 12.23 14.87 -14.49
CA LYS A 347 12.85 15.19 -13.19
C LYS A 347 12.37 16.58 -12.74
N LYS A 348 12.24 16.77 -11.44
CA LYS A 348 11.96 18.07 -10.83
C LYS A 348 13.28 18.75 -10.47
N ILE A 349 13.39 20.04 -10.78
CA ILE A 349 14.47 20.92 -10.30
C ILE A 349 13.86 22.09 -9.53
N ILE A 350 14.63 22.62 -8.59
CA ILE A 350 14.28 23.83 -7.83
C ILE A 350 15.37 24.86 -8.08
N VAL A 351 15.04 25.92 -8.84
CA VAL A 351 15.96 27.01 -9.13
C VAL A 351 15.90 28.03 -7.98
N LYS A 352 17.06 28.30 -7.37
CA LYS A 352 17.24 29.23 -6.25
C LYS A 352 17.57 30.63 -6.73
#